data_22ba5b677dd59ba8a171ef179698bf5c
#
_entry.id   22ba5b677dd59ba8a171ef179698bf5c
#
_cell.length_a   1.000
_cell.length_b   1.000
_cell.length_c   1.000
_cell.angle_alpha   90.00
_cell.angle_beta   90.00
_cell.angle_gamma   90.00
#
_symmetry.space_group_name_H-M   'P 1'
#
loop_
_entity.id
_entity.type
_entity.pdbx_description
1 polymer ?
#
loop_
_entity_poly.entity_id
_entity_poly.type
_entity_poly.pdbx_seq_one_letter_code
_entity_poly.pdbx_strand_id
1 'polypeptide(L)'
;MIAVITGAGSGIGYEMSRILLMDYGYDLILTGRNIDRLEDARQKLTFLWAEGKKDVPEGRFPSILTYALDVSDRRQVMNLHQKLQEKECLPDLVIHAAGFGTIGEFLSNDWEKEEQETLTNCNGVLHMMHAFLPDMVERNHGYFLNVASSASYMPGSPNMAVYYASKSYVLRLTEGVYQEIHKRADQVYLGCLCPGPVLTDFSRKALGNEQDANHGTEGPGDAKPVGEKPSVFSPTLTAEVCARKAIVSMFRRKRRIVPGFWMKFTIPAAKLLPDSFLLHLASRHQSKKLK
;
A
#
# COMPACT_ATOMS: atom_id res chain seq x y z
N MET A 1 -18.32 -8.79 -6.81
CA MET A 1 -17.50 -8.26 -5.68
C MET A 1 -16.73 -7.05 -6.18
N ILE A 2 -16.69 -5.99 -5.37
CA ILE A 2 -16.06 -4.71 -5.73
C ILE A 2 -14.87 -4.44 -4.81
N ALA A 3 -13.75 -4.04 -5.39
CA ALA A 3 -12.56 -3.63 -4.65
C ALA A 3 -12.19 -2.18 -4.95
N VAL A 4 -11.99 -1.37 -3.89
CA VAL A 4 -11.40 -0.03 -3.97
C VAL A 4 -9.93 -0.13 -3.61
N ILE A 5 -9.05 0.35 -4.50
CA ILE A 5 -7.60 0.33 -4.28
C ILE A 5 -7.05 1.75 -4.41
N THR A 6 -6.43 2.28 -3.34
CA THR A 6 -5.70 3.53 -3.41
C THR A 6 -4.24 3.30 -3.80
N GLY A 7 -3.63 4.26 -4.49
CA GLY A 7 -2.28 4.08 -5.02
C GLY A 7 -2.19 3.03 -6.14
N ALA A 8 -3.31 2.80 -6.86
CA ALA A 8 -3.43 1.73 -7.85
C ALA A 8 -2.67 1.96 -9.16
N GLY A 9 -2.16 3.18 -9.40
CA GLY A 9 -1.46 3.50 -10.65
C GLY A 9 -0.04 2.91 -10.78
N SER A 10 0.52 2.28 -9.75
CA SER A 10 1.86 1.68 -9.80
C SER A 10 2.15 0.75 -8.62
N GLY A 11 3.26 0.03 -8.69
CA GLY A 11 3.85 -0.72 -7.59
C GLY A 11 2.92 -1.76 -6.96
N ILE A 12 2.89 -1.81 -5.62
CA ILE A 12 2.11 -2.81 -4.88
C ILE A 12 0.60 -2.67 -5.12
N GLY A 13 0.08 -1.43 -5.20
CA GLY A 13 -1.35 -1.18 -5.45
C GLY A 13 -1.79 -1.70 -6.82
N TYR A 14 -1.01 -1.44 -7.87
CA TYR A 14 -1.26 -1.98 -9.22
C TYR A 14 -1.24 -3.51 -9.24
N GLU A 15 -0.22 -4.13 -8.64
CA GLU A 15 -0.11 -5.59 -8.62
C GLU A 15 -1.24 -6.26 -7.80
N MET A 16 -1.69 -5.64 -6.72
CA MET A 16 -2.86 -6.10 -5.99
C MET A 16 -4.12 -6.01 -6.83
N SER A 17 -4.30 -4.91 -7.58
CA SER A 17 -5.41 -4.74 -8.52
C SER A 17 -5.38 -5.82 -9.59
N ARG A 18 -4.20 -6.11 -10.16
CA ARG A 18 -4.03 -7.15 -11.17
C ARG A 18 -4.41 -8.55 -10.64
N ILE A 19 -3.95 -8.89 -9.46
CA ILE A 19 -4.24 -10.19 -8.84
C ILE A 19 -5.74 -10.31 -8.51
N LEU A 20 -6.36 -9.27 -7.95
CA LEU A 20 -7.79 -9.29 -7.64
C LEU A 20 -8.65 -9.43 -8.90
N LEU A 21 -8.26 -8.77 -9.99
CA LEU A 21 -8.91 -8.91 -11.28
C LEU A 21 -8.74 -10.32 -11.83
N MET A 22 -7.49 -10.75 -12.05
CA MET A 22 -7.15 -11.94 -12.82
C MET A 22 -7.48 -13.25 -12.09
N ASP A 23 -7.19 -13.31 -10.78
CA ASP A 23 -7.30 -14.56 -10.01
C ASP A 23 -8.65 -14.66 -9.28
N TYR A 24 -9.32 -13.52 -9.01
CA TYR A 24 -10.54 -13.49 -8.19
C TYR A 24 -11.76 -12.84 -8.88
N GLY A 25 -11.58 -12.20 -10.04
CA GLY A 25 -12.69 -11.63 -10.83
C GLY A 25 -13.40 -10.43 -10.17
N TYR A 26 -12.68 -9.63 -9.39
CA TYR A 26 -13.21 -8.42 -8.78
C TYR A 26 -13.45 -7.31 -9.81
N ASP A 27 -14.56 -6.59 -9.65
CA ASP A 27 -14.70 -5.24 -10.22
C ASP A 27 -13.74 -4.30 -9.46
N LEU A 28 -13.06 -3.43 -10.18
CA LEU A 28 -12.03 -2.58 -9.59
C LEU A 28 -12.40 -1.11 -9.64
N ILE A 29 -12.13 -0.41 -8.55
CA ILE A 29 -12.15 1.05 -8.45
C ILE A 29 -10.73 1.48 -8.10
N LEU A 30 -10.00 1.91 -9.13
CA LEU A 30 -8.62 2.35 -9.02
C LEU A 30 -8.56 3.81 -8.63
N THR A 31 -7.86 4.15 -7.55
CA THR A 31 -7.76 5.53 -7.10
C THR A 31 -6.32 5.98 -6.86
N GLY A 32 -6.08 7.26 -7.07
CA GLY A 32 -4.78 7.91 -6.91
C GLY A 32 -4.82 9.35 -7.42
N ARG A 33 -3.79 10.13 -7.17
CA ARG A 33 -3.74 11.56 -7.53
C ARG A 33 -3.61 11.82 -9.04
N ASN A 34 -2.87 10.97 -9.74
CA ASN A 34 -2.60 11.15 -11.17
C ASN A 34 -3.55 10.27 -11.99
N ILE A 35 -4.51 10.91 -12.68
CA ILE A 35 -5.53 10.23 -13.47
C ILE A 35 -4.93 9.50 -14.68
N ASP A 36 -3.90 10.08 -15.32
CA ASP A 36 -3.31 9.50 -16.53
C ASP A 36 -2.64 8.15 -16.19
N ARG A 37 -1.97 8.06 -15.04
CA ARG A 37 -1.40 6.79 -14.54
C ARG A 37 -2.47 5.77 -14.18
N LEU A 38 -3.63 6.21 -13.70
CA LEU A 38 -4.75 5.30 -13.41
C LEU A 38 -5.36 4.78 -14.71
N GLU A 39 -5.49 5.64 -15.72
CA GLU A 39 -5.99 5.24 -17.04
C GLU A 39 -5.04 4.28 -17.76
N ASP A 40 -3.73 4.52 -17.67
CA ASP A 40 -2.70 3.58 -18.17
C ASP A 40 -2.81 2.22 -17.44
N ALA A 41 -2.93 2.24 -16.11
CA ALA A 41 -3.14 1.03 -15.33
C ALA A 41 -4.42 0.30 -15.73
N ARG A 42 -5.54 1.01 -15.91
CA ARG A 42 -6.81 0.46 -16.38
C ARG A 42 -6.69 -0.19 -17.75
N GLN A 43 -6.05 0.48 -18.71
CA GLN A 43 -5.85 -0.06 -20.06
C GLN A 43 -5.02 -1.35 -20.03
N LYS A 44 -3.92 -1.37 -19.26
CA LYS A 44 -3.07 -2.57 -19.09
C LYS A 44 -3.86 -3.73 -18.46
N LEU A 45 -4.64 -3.46 -17.42
CA LEU A 45 -5.45 -4.47 -16.76
C LEU A 45 -6.56 -5.01 -17.67
N THR A 46 -7.20 -4.14 -18.45
CA THR A 46 -8.21 -4.53 -19.46
C THR A 46 -7.60 -5.43 -20.52
N PHE A 47 -6.44 -5.07 -21.02
CA PHE A 47 -5.70 -5.87 -22.00
C PHE A 47 -5.31 -7.25 -21.44
N LEU A 48 -4.74 -7.28 -20.22
CA LEU A 48 -4.36 -8.53 -19.57
C LEU A 48 -5.56 -9.46 -19.35
N TRP A 49 -6.71 -8.90 -18.96
CA TRP A 49 -7.93 -9.69 -18.81
C TRP A 49 -8.38 -10.29 -20.14
N ALA A 50 -8.42 -9.49 -21.20
CA ALA A 50 -8.84 -9.94 -22.54
C ALA A 50 -7.92 -11.06 -23.07
N GLU A 51 -6.59 -10.93 -22.88
CA GLU A 51 -5.62 -11.93 -23.30
C GLU A 51 -5.61 -13.20 -22.43
N GLY A 52 -5.76 -13.04 -21.12
CA GLY A 52 -5.63 -14.14 -20.17
C GLY A 52 -6.89 -14.99 -19.97
N LYS A 53 -8.05 -14.54 -20.46
CA LYS A 53 -9.36 -15.20 -20.28
C LYS A 53 -10.01 -15.56 -21.61
N LYS A 54 -9.23 -15.89 -22.64
CA LYS A 54 -9.73 -16.25 -23.97
C LYS A 54 -10.72 -17.43 -23.99
N ASP A 55 -10.62 -18.32 -23.00
CA ASP A 55 -11.45 -19.53 -22.90
C ASP A 55 -12.59 -19.41 -21.85
N VAL A 56 -12.81 -18.22 -21.28
CA VAL A 56 -13.96 -18.01 -20.38
C VAL A 56 -15.22 -17.93 -21.27
N PRO A 57 -16.23 -18.81 -21.07
CA PRO A 57 -17.51 -18.70 -21.77
C PRO A 57 -18.04 -17.28 -21.61
N GLU A 58 -18.85 -16.78 -22.59
CA GLU A 58 -19.44 -15.42 -22.61
C GLU A 58 -19.96 -15.01 -21.24
N GLY A 59 -19.07 -14.55 -20.37
CA GLY A 59 -19.26 -14.25 -19.00
C GLY A 59 -18.97 -12.77 -18.73
N ARG A 60 -19.44 -12.29 -17.63
CA ARG A 60 -19.29 -10.92 -17.15
C ARG A 60 -17.83 -10.43 -17.26
N PHE A 61 -17.61 -9.37 -18.03
CA PHE A 61 -16.35 -8.62 -18.03
C PHE A 61 -16.32 -7.77 -16.75
N PRO A 62 -15.31 -7.92 -15.87
CA PRO A 62 -15.21 -7.10 -14.67
C PRO A 62 -15.08 -5.61 -15.02
N SER A 63 -15.81 -4.78 -14.30
CA SER A 63 -15.71 -3.32 -14.44
C SER A 63 -14.42 -2.80 -13.84
N ILE A 64 -13.75 -1.88 -14.54
CA ILE A 64 -12.56 -1.19 -14.02
C ILE A 64 -12.81 0.32 -14.15
N LEU A 65 -13.06 0.96 -13.02
CA LEU A 65 -13.29 2.40 -12.92
C LEU A 65 -12.04 3.09 -12.34
N THR A 66 -11.83 4.34 -12.73
CA THR A 66 -10.74 5.18 -12.23
C THR A 66 -11.33 6.45 -11.60
N TYR A 67 -10.75 6.87 -10.48
CA TYR A 67 -11.08 8.13 -9.81
C TYR A 67 -9.81 8.84 -9.35
N ALA A 68 -9.63 10.09 -9.81
CA ALA A 68 -8.62 10.97 -9.24
C ALA A 68 -9.01 11.25 -7.78
N LEU A 69 -8.13 10.87 -6.85
CA LEU A 69 -8.37 10.96 -5.41
C LEU A 69 -7.08 11.29 -4.68
N ASP A 70 -7.07 12.41 -3.97
CA ASP A 70 -6.09 12.65 -2.92
C ASP A 70 -6.66 12.16 -1.58
N VAL A 71 -6.08 11.11 -1.03
CA VAL A 71 -6.52 10.52 0.24
C VAL A 71 -6.27 11.43 1.45
N SER A 72 -5.38 12.41 1.31
CA SER A 72 -5.13 13.44 2.33
C SER A 72 -6.28 14.45 2.44
N ASP A 73 -7.07 14.62 1.37
CA ASP A 73 -8.27 15.45 1.38
C ASP A 73 -9.50 14.63 1.82
N ARG A 74 -9.92 14.85 3.06
CA ARG A 74 -11.11 14.21 3.63
C ARG A 74 -12.37 14.37 2.75
N ARG A 75 -12.55 15.55 2.13
CA ARG A 75 -13.75 15.83 1.32
C ARG A 75 -13.78 14.95 0.07
N GLN A 76 -12.64 14.76 -0.59
CA GLN A 76 -12.56 13.88 -1.75
C GLN A 76 -12.86 12.42 -1.38
N VAL A 77 -12.34 11.93 -0.25
CA VAL A 77 -12.62 10.58 0.23
C VAL A 77 -14.10 10.39 0.54
N MET A 78 -14.72 11.32 1.27
CA MET A 78 -16.16 11.26 1.58
C MET A 78 -17.03 11.37 0.32
N ASN A 79 -16.64 12.20 -0.65
CA ASN A 79 -17.37 12.30 -1.93
C ASN A 79 -17.30 11.00 -2.74
N LEU A 80 -16.14 10.32 -2.74
CA LEU A 80 -16.04 8.99 -3.37
C LEU A 80 -16.98 8.00 -2.70
N HIS A 81 -16.93 7.91 -1.36
CA HIS A 81 -17.79 7.03 -0.59
C HIS A 81 -19.29 7.29 -0.90
N GLN A 82 -19.72 8.54 -0.82
CA GLN A 82 -21.11 8.93 -1.12
C GLN A 82 -21.53 8.51 -2.54
N LYS A 83 -20.69 8.75 -3.56
CA LYS A 83 -20.98 8.32 -4.94
C LYS A 83 -21.15 6.81 -5.07
N LEU A 84 -20.38 6.03 -4.31
CA LEU A 84 -20.49 4.58 -4.34
C LEU A 84 -21.74 4.10 -3.61
N GLN A 85 -22.12 4.77 -2.53
CA GLN A 85 -23.35 4.51 -1.79
C GLN A 85 -24.59 4.83 -2.64
N GLU A 86 -24.63 5.99 -3.31
CA GLU A 86 -25.73 6.38 -4.21
C GLU A 86 -25.91 5.42 -5.39
N LYS A 87 -24.84 4.76 -5.82
CA LYS A 87 -24.84 3.76 -6.91
C LYS A 87 -25.04 2.33 -6.41
N GLU A 88 -25.27 2.12 -5.13
CA GLU A 88 -25.34 0.80 -4.50
C GLU A 88 -24.14 -0.10 -4.81
N CYS A 89 -22.95 0.51 -4.94
CA CYS A 89 -21.69 -0.17 -5.27
C CYS A 89 -20.66 -0.07 -4.13
N LEU A 90 -21.11 -0.16 -2.89
CA LEU A 90 -20.19 -0.19 -1.74
C LEU A 90 -19.22 -1.38 -1.85
N PRO A 91 -17.91 -1.16 -1.59
CA PRO A 91 -16.92 -2.19 -1.81
C PRO A 91 -16.98 -3.33 -0.79
N ASP A 92 -16.72 -4.54 -1.26
CA ASP A 92 -16.46 -5.72 -0.42
C ASP A 92 -15.04 -5.71 0.13
N LEU A 93 -14.13 -5.00 -0.57
CA LEU A 93 -12.72 -4.94 -0.25
C LEU A 93 -12.15 -3.54 -0.48
N VAL A 94 -11.42 -3.03 0.52
CA VAL A 94 -10.64 -1.79 0.41
C VAL A 94 -9.18 -2.09 0.66
N ILE A 95 -8.31 -1.69 -0.26
CA ILE A 95 -6.85 -1.70 -0.08
C ILE A 95 -6.34 -0.28 -0.06
N HIS A 96 -5.84 0.16 1.09
CA HIS A 96 -5.19 1.45 1.21
C HIS A 96 -3.68 1.30 1.01
N ALA A 97 -3.23 1.46 -0.26
CA ALA A 97 -1.84 1.36 -0.64
C ALA A 97 -1.22 2.72 -1.03
N ALA A 98 -1.99 3.80 -1.00
CA ALA A 98 -1.46 5.15 -1.20
C ALA A 98 -0.50 5.51 -0.05
N GLY A 99 0.66 6.03 -0.41
CA GLY A 99 1.68 6.44 0.53
C GLY A 99 3.03 6.61 -0.16
N PHE A 100 3.88 7.42 0.44
CA PHE A 100 5.25 7.62 -0.03
C PHE A 100 6.17 7.89 1.15
N GLY A 101 7.46 8.09 0.91
CA GLY A 101 8.45 8.45 1.92
C GLY A 101 9.44 9.46 1.36
N THR A 102 10.01 10.27 2.23
CA THR A 102 11.07 11.22 1.95
C THR A 102 12.37 10.72 2.53
N ILE A 103 13.46 10.81 1.77
CA ILE A 103 14.81 10.43 2.19
C ILE A 103 15.67 11.68 2.25
N GLY A 104 16.29 11.93 3.40
CA GLY A 104 17.19 13.04 3.64
C GLY A 104 17.31 13.36 5.13
N GLU A 105 18.26 14.22 5.49
CA GLU A 105 18.43 14.70 6.86
C GLU A 105 17.26 15.61 7.24
N PHE A 106 16.61 15.37 8.36
CA PHE A 106 15.41 16.06 8.83
C PHE A 106 15.54 17.60 8.80
N LEU A 107 16.68 18.14 9.20
CA LEU A 107 16.91 19.58 9.22
C LEU A 107 17.14 20.20 7.82
N SER A 108 17.40 19.38 6.81
CA SER A 108 17.69 19.79 5.43
C SER A 108 16.59 19.38 4.44
N ASN A 109 15.64 18.56 4.88
CA ASN A 109 14.53 18.11 4.04
C ASN A 109 13.56 19.27 3.75
N ASP A 110 12.87 19.12 2.64
CA ASP A 110 11.75 19.97 2.27
C ASP A 110 10.56 19.71 3.21
N TRP A 111 10.19 20.73 3.99
CA TRP A 111 9.07 20.64 4.94
C TRP A 111 7.75 20.28 4.28
N GLU A 112 7.43 20.92 3.15
CA GLU A 112 6.18 20.66 2.43
C GLU A 112 6.06 19.19 2.02
N LYS A 113 7.17 18.55 1.64
CA LYS A 113 7.19 17.13 1.31
C LYS A 113 6.97 16.23 2.53
N GLU A 114 7.59 16.54 3.67
CA GLU A 114 7.41 15.78 4.90
C GLU A 114 6.01 15.94 5.49
N GLU A 115 5.45 17.16 5.40
CA GLU A 115 4.06 17.43 5.77
C GLU A 115 3.11 16.63 4.88
N GLN A 116 3.29 16.69 3.54
CA GLN A 116 2.47 15.94 2.61
C GLN A 116 2.61 14.42 2.79
N GLU A 117 3.80 13.93 3.17
CA GLU A 117 4.00 12.53 3.54
C GLU A 117 3.15 12.15 4.75
N THR A 118 3.15 12.97 5.79
CA THR A 118 2.35 12.75 7.00
C THR A 118 0.86 12.79 6.69
N LEU A 119 0.40 13.79 5.94
CA LEU A 119 -0.99 13.92 5.52
C LEU A 119 -1.45 12.70 4.68
N THR A 120 -0.62 12.25 3.75
CA THR A 120 -0.97 11.09 2.93
C THR A 120 -0.94 9.79 3.73
N ASN A 121 0.15 9.54 4.47
CA ASN A 121 0.37 8.26 5.14
C ASN A 121 -0.50 8.09 6.41
N CYS A 122 -0.78 9.15 7.15
CA CYS A 122 -1.53 9.09 8.40
C CYS A 122 -3.00 9.50 8.22
N ASN A 123 -3.24 10.74 7.73
CA ASN A 123 -4.60 11.21 7.56
C ASN A 123 -5.34 10.44 6.47
N GLY A 124 -4.64 10.07 5.37
CA GLY A 124 -5.23 9.26 4.31
C GLY A 124 -5.78 7.93 4.81
N VAL A 125 -5.01 7.21 5.64
CA VAL A 125 -5.48 5.97 6.29
C VAL A 125 -6.70 6.23 7.17
N LEU A 126 -6.65 7.30 7.99
CA LEU A 126 -7.74 7.67 8.89
C LEU A 126 -9.03 7.98 8.09
N HIS A 127 -8.91 8.78 7.03
CA HIS A 127 -10.05 9.14 6.18
C HIS A 127 -10.68 7.91 5.51
N MET A 128 -9.86 7.04 4.92
CA MET A 128 -10.34 5.82 4.27
C MET A 128 -11.01 4.86 5.25
N MET A 129 -10.43 4.68 6.44
CA MET A 129 -11.04 3.83 7.47
C MET A 129 -12.37 4.40 7.95
N HIS A 130 -12.47 5.70 8.21
CA HIS A 130 -13.72 6.35 8.63
C HIS A 130 -14.80 6.34 7.54
N ALA A 131 -14.41 6.38 6.26
CA ALA A 131 -15.37 6.36 5.16
C ALA A 131 -15.96 4.96 4.93
N PHE A 132 -15.15 3.89 4.99
CA PHE A 132 -15.57 2.59 4.51
C PHE A 132 -15.78 1.51 5.59
N LEU A 133 -15.14 1.62 6.76
CA LEU A 133 -15.35 0.61 7.81
C LEU A 133 -16.75 0.61 8.42
N PRO A 134 -17.45 1.76 8.61
CA PRO A 134 -18.80 1.74 9.17
C PRO A 134 -19.76 0.83 8.38
N ASP A 135 -19.79 0.93 7.06
CA ASP A 135 -20.67 0.08 6.23
C ASP A 135 -20.27 -1.40 6.30
N MET A 136 -18.95 -1.70 6.37
CA MET A 136 -18.49 -3.08 6.53
C MET A 136 -18.93 -3.65 7.87
N VAL A 137 -18.83 -2.84 8.95
CA VAL A 137 -19.26 -3.24 10.31
C VAL A 137 -20.77 -3.45 10.35
N GLU A 138 -21.58 -2.56 9.74
CA GLU A 138 -23.03 -2.68 9.68
C GLU A 138 -23.47 -3.95 8.97
N ARG A 139 -22.81 -4.28 7.85
CA ARG A 139 -23.09 -5.51 7.08
C ARG A 139 -22.46 -6.76 7.72
N ASN A 140 -21.65 -6.61 8.75
CA ASN A 140 -20.77 -7.66 9.28
C ASN A 140 -20.01 -8.41 8.18
N HIS A 141 -19.56 -7.70 7.14
CA HIS A 141 -18.87 -8.27 5.98
C HIS A 141 -17.95 -7.26 5.33
N GLY A 142 -16.75 -7.71 4.96
CA GLY A 142 -15.80 -6.92 4.18
C GLY A 142 -14.34 -7.16 4.58
N TYR A 143 -13.47 -6.67 3.71
CA TYR A 143 -12.02 -6.74 3.90
C TYR A 143 -11.42 -5.34 3.80
N PHE A 144 -10.64 -4.96 4.79
CA PHE A 144 -9.88 -3.71 4.76
C PHE A 144 -8.40 -4.00 5.02
N LEU A 145 -7.53 -3.69 4.06
CA LEU A 145 -6.09 -3.89 4.16
C LEU A 145 -5.35 -2.56 4.05
N ASN A 146 -4.65 -2.17 5.11
CA ASN A 146 -3.73 -1.03 5.08
C ASN A 146 -2.32 -1.48 4.71
N VAL A 147 -1.59 -0.64 3.95
CA VAL A 147 -0.19 -0.88 3.61
C VAL A 147 0.72 -0.01 4.46
N ALA A 148 1.33 -0.62 5.46
CA ALA A 148 2.39 -0.03 6.29
C ALA A 148 3.78 -0.35 5.72
N SER A 149 4.72 -0.76 6.56
CA SER A 149 6.08 -1.15 6.21
C SER A 149 6.70 -1.99 7.34
N SER A 150 7.78 -2.70 7.06
CA SER A 150 8.65 -3.25 8.10
C SER A 150 9.25 -2.16 9.01
N ALA A 151 9.35 -0.93 8.52
CA ALA A 151 9.71 0.25 9.30
C ALA A 151 8.82 0.45 10.55
N SER A 152 7.55 -0.01 10.51
CA SER A 152 6.60 0.05 11.64
C SER A 152 7.04 -0.73 12.88
N TYR A 153 8.02 -1.61 12.75
CA TYR A 153 8.54 -2.41 13.85
C TYR A 153 9.86 -1.89 14.43
N MET A 154 10.40 -0.84 13.83
CA MET A 154 11.65 -0.21 14.25
C MET A 154 11.37 1.03 15.08
N PRO A 155 12.25 1.40 16.03
CA PRO A 155 12.06 2.59 16.87
C PRO A 155 12.15 3.90 16.07
N GLY A 156 12.81 3.89 14.93
CA GLY A 156 13.00 5.03 14.04
C GLY A 156 14.15 4.77 13.07
N SER A 157 14.45 5.73 12.20
CA SER A 157 15.65 5.71 11.37
C SER A 157 16.11 7.12 11.01
N PRO A 158 17.41 7.45 11.12
CA PRO A 158 17.95 8.66 10.51
C PRO A 158 17.61 8.72 9.02
N ASN A 159 17.49 9.92 8.50
CA ASN A 159 17.15 10.23 7.10
C ASN A 159 15.79 9.74 6.58
N MET A 160 14.95 9.12 7.43
CA MET A 160 13.59 8.68 7.11
C MET A 160 12.70 8.73 8.37
N ALA A 161 12.92 9.68 9.27
CA ALA A 161 12.24 9.74 10.56
C ALA A 161 10.72 9.82 10.41
N VAL A 162 10.23 10.71 9.54
CA VAL A 162 8.80 10.90 9.27
C VAL A 162 8.18 9.64 8.69
N TYR A 163 8.85 8.98 7.75
CA TYR A 163 8.37 7.73 7.16
C TYR A 163 8.18 6.62 8.21
N TYR A 164 9.20 6.39 9.05
CA TYR A 164 9.13 5.36 10.09
C TYR A 164 8.00 5.65 11.10
N ALA A 165 7.87 6.91 11.50
CA ALA A 165 6.79 7.35 12.39
C ALA A 165 5.42 7.16 11.74
N SER A 166 5.24 7.59 10.49
CA SER A 166 3.98 7.46 9.75
C SER A 166 3.56 5.99 9.54
N LYS A 167 4.51 5.11 9.22
CA LYS A 167 4.21 3.68 9.04
C LYS A 167 3.94 2.96 10.37
N SER A 168 4.54 3.41 11.46
CA SER A 168 4.19 2.97 12.82
C SER A 168 2.78 3.38 13.19
N TYR A 169 2.37 4.62 12.87
CA TYR A 169 1.00 5.08 13.04
C TYR A 169 0.01 4.17 12.32
N VAL A 170 0.22 3.86 11.03
CA VAL A 170 -0.65 2.97 10.24
C VAL A 170 -0.85 1.62 10.91
N LEU A 171 0.25 0.98 11.34
CA LEU A 171 0.18 -0.32 11.99
C LEU A 171 -0.60 -0.26 13.31
N ARG A 172 -0.30 0.72 14.18
CA ARG A 172 -0.93 0.83 15.51
C ARG A 172 -2.40 1.22 15.42
N LEU A 173 -2.75 2.15 14.54
CA LEU A 173 -4.14 2.49 14.28
C LEU A 173 -4.93 1.26 13.81
N THR A 174 -4.41 0.53 12.82
CA THR A 174 -5.07 -0.68 12.30
C THR A 174 -5.30 -1.72 13.39
N GLU A 175 -4.31 -1.94 14.26
CA GLU A 175 -4.41 -2.91 15.36
C GLU A 175 -5.42 -2.48 16.43
N GLY A 176 -5.42 -1.21 16.81
CA GLY A 176 -6.34 -0.67 17.80
C GLY A 176 -7.79 -0.77 17.32
N VAL A 177 -8.07 -0.24 16.13
CA VAL A 177 -9.42 -0.27 15.54
C VAL A 177 -9.90 -1.69 15.30
N TYR A 178 -9.01 -2.62 14.89
CA TYR A 178 -9.40 -4.03 14.79
C TYR A 178 -9.98 -4.59 16.09
N GLN A 179 -9.36 -4.29 17.24
CA GLN A 179 -9.84 -4.79 18.54
C GLN A 179 -11.22 -4.22 18.91
N GLU A 180 -11.53 -3.01 18.45
CA GLU A 180 -12.83 -2.37 18.67
C GLU A 180 -13.93 -3.00 17.81
N ILE A 181 -13.67 -3.15 16.50
CA ILE A 181 -14.68 -3.63 15.54
C ILE A 181 -14.92 -5.13 15.66
N HIS A 182 -13.90 -5.93 15.93
CA HIS A 182 -14.00 -7.40 15.97
C HIS A 182 -15.00 -7.92 17.01
N LYS A 183 -15.25 -7.14 18.07
CA LYS A 183 -16.27 -7.47 19.09
C LYS A 183 -17.71 -7.27 18.57
N ARG A 184 -17.89 -6.45 17.55
CA ARG A 184 -19.20 -6.08 16.98
C ARG A 184 -19.48 -6.75 15.64
N ALA A 185 -18.42 -6.97 14.86
CA ALA A 185 -18.47 -7.48 13.51
C ALA A 185 -17.29 -8.42 13.25
N ASP A 186 -17.43 -9.66 13.68
CA ASP A 186 -16.38 -10.70 13.66
C ASP A 186 -16.04 -11.18 12.24
N GLN A 187 -16.96 -10.97 11.28
CA GLN A 187 -16.75 -11.29 9.87
C GLN A 187 -16.04 -10.16 9.09
N VAL A 188 -15.85 -8.98 9.69
CA VAL A 188 -15.04 -7.92 9.08
C VAL A 188 -13.56 -8.22 9.28
N TYR A 189 -12.82 -8.23 8.18
CA TYR A 189 -11.36 -8.31 8.24
C TYR A 189 -10.76 -6.90 8.20
N LEU A 190 -9.91 -6.58 9.17
CA LEU A 190 -9.05 -5.41 9.16
C LEU A 190 -7.62 -5.87 9.42
N GLY A 191 -6.71 -5.61 8.47
CA GLY A 191 -5.33 -6.05 8.57
C GLY A 191 -4.33 -5.05 8.02
N CYS A 192 -3.07 -5.35 8.25
CA CYS A 192 -1.95 -4.49 7.86
C CYS A 192 -0.87 -5.29 7.14
N LEU A 193 -0.51 -4.85 5.93
CA LEU A 193 0.63 -5.35 5.20
C LEU A 193 1.87 -4.55 5.60
N CYS A 194 2.90 -5.23 6.06
CA CYS A 194 4.17 -4.64 6.49
C CYS A 194 5.32 -5.20 5.64
N PRO A 195 5.49 -4.76 4.40
CA PRO A 195 6.54 -5.26 3.53
C PRO A 195 7.91 -4.75 3.97
N GLY A 196 8.95 -5.55 3.72
CA GLY A 196 10.33 -5.08 3.66
C GLY A 196 10.56 -4.28 2.37
N PRO A 197 11.82 -4.09 1.95
CA PRO A 197 12.13 -3.46 0.68
C PRO A 197 11.45 -4.18 -0.50
N VAL A 198 10.75 -3.42 -1.33
CA VAL A 198 10.06 -3.92 -2.53
C VAL A 198 10.55 -3.13 -3.74
N LEU A 199 10.88 -3.81 -4.82
CA LEU A 199 11.24 -3.18 -6.10
C LEU A 199 10.02 -2.46 -6.66
N THR A 200 10.02 -1.14 -6.54
CA THR A 200 8.97 -0.25 -7.04
C THR A 200 9.59 1.13 -7.29
N ASP A 201 8.85 2.02 -7.90
CA ASP A 201 9.26 3.45 -8.05
C ASP A 201 9.36 4.21 -6.71
N PHE A 202 9.07 3.55 -5.60
CA PHE A 202 9.09 4.17 -4.27
C PHE A 202 10.46 4.77 -3.93
N SER A 203 11.55 4.01 -4.11
CA SER A 203 12.91 4.49 -3.79
C SER A 203 13.32 5.69 -4.66
N ARG A 204 12.91 5.69 -5.94
CA ARG A 204 13.19 6.78 -6.88
C ARG A 204 12.47 8.07 -6.48
N LYS A 205 11.18 7.96 -6.15
CA LYS A 205 10.37 9.09 -5.67
C LYS A 205 10.84 9.62 -4.31
N ALA A 206 11.24 8.73 -3.41
CA ALA A 206 11.74 9.08 -2.08
C ALA A 206 13.04 9.91 -2.13
N LEU A 207 13.86 9.73 -3.18
CA LEU A 207 15.08 10.50 -3.44
C LEU A 207 14.83 11.85 -4.16
N GLY A 208 13.58 12.19 -4.48
CA GLY A 208 13.24 13.46 -5.13
C GLY A 208 13.42 13.50 -6.64
N ASN A 209 13.75 12.38 -7.29
CA ASN A 209 13.90 12.28 -8.75
C ASN A 209 12.54 12.15 -9.45
N GLU A 210 11.68 13.18 -9.30
CA GLU A 210 10.35 13.18 -9.91
C GLU A 210 10.37 13.43 -11.43
N GLN A 211 11.41 14.07 -11.97
CA GLN A 211 11.48 14.44 -13.39
C GLN A 211 11.60 13.22 -14.33
N ASP A 212 12.21 12.14 -13.88
CA ASP A 212 12.30 10.89 -14.67
C ASP A 212 11.03 10.02 -14.59
N ALA A 213 10.09 10.37 -13.74
CA ALA A 213 8.84 9.62 -13.57
C ALA A 213 7.78 9.95 -14.65
N ASN A 214 7.98 11.02 -15.45
CA ASN A 214 7.04 11.43 -16.50
C ASN A 214 7.37 10.87 -17.90
N HIS A 215 8.54 10.28 -18.10
CA HIS A 215 8.84 9.58 -19.35
C HIS A 215 8.47 8.09 -19.20
N GLY A 216 7.19 7.80 -19.42
CA GLY A 216 6.63 6.46 -19.44
C GLY A 216 7.02 5.72 -20.73
N THR A 217 8.14 5.00 -20.72
CA THR A 217 8.49 4.05 -21.79
C THR A 217 8.96 2.68 -21.28
N GLU A 218 8.98 2.46 -19.95
CA GLU A 218 9.31 1.13 -19.43
C GLU A 218 8.07 0.50 -18.76
N GLY A 219 7.68 -0.68 -19.26
CA GLY A 219 6.60 -1.48 -18.71
C GLY A 219 6.87 -1.89 -17.23
N PRO A 220 5.87 -2.38 -16.51
CA PRO A 220 5.98 -2.70 -15.08
C PRO A 220 7.00 -3.81 -14.75
N GLY A 221 7.67 -4.40 -15.75
CA GLY A 221 8.72 -5.42 -15.60
C GLY A 221 10.16 -4.93 -15.77
N ASP A 222 10.37 -3.70 -16.30
CA ASP A 222 11.71 -3.25 -16.76
C ASP A 222 12.41 -2.26 -15.84
N ALA A 223 11.86 -1.99 -14.65
CA ALA A 223 12.51 -1.11 -13.67
C ALA A 223 13.85 -1.72 -13.22
N LYS A 224 14.94 -1.27 -13.84
CA LYS A 224 16.29 -1.59 -13.35
C LYS A 224 16.42 -1.08 -11.91
N PRO A 225 16.91 -1.91 -10.98
CA PRO A 225 17.06 -1.51 -9.60
C PRO A 225 18.05 -0.34 -9.50
N VAL A 226 17.57 0.85 -9.14
CA VAL A 226 18.45 1.94 -8.77
C VAL A 226 19.07 1.59 -7.42
N GLY A 227 20.32 1.14 -7.45
CA GLY A 227 21.26 1.24 -6.35
C GLY A 227 21.13 0.32 -5.14
N GLU A 228 20.07 -0.46 -4.97
CA GLU A 228 19.98 -1.38 -3.84
C GLU A 228 20.59 -2.76 -4.18
N LYS A 229 21.85 -2.96 -3.85
CA LYS A 229 22.37 -4.33 -3.67
C LYS A 229 21.54 -4.98 -2.56
N PRO A 230 20.96 -6.19 -2.78
CA PRO A 230 20.21 -6.88 -1.75
C PRO A 230 21.09 -7.02 -0.51
N SER A 231 20.61 -6.48 0.61
CA SER A 231 21.26 -6.72 1.89
C SER A 231 21.12 -8.19 2.23
N VAL A 232 22.17 -8.81 2.74
CA VAL A 232 22.16 -10.22 3.17
C VAL A 232 21.03 -10.50 4.17
N PHE A 233 20.54 -9.48 4.87
CA PHE A 233 19.48 -9.58 5.88
C PHE A 233 18.06 -9.34 5.37
N SER A 234 17.87 -8.84 4.15
CA SER A 234 16.52 -8.60 3.59
C SER A 234 16.57 -8.61 2.07
N PRO A 235 16.33 -9.77 1.44
CA PRO A 235 16.20 -9.83 -0.01
C PRO A 235 15.02 -8.97 -0.46
N THR A 236 15.25 -8.09 -1.43
CA THR A 236 14.24 -7.23 -2.01
C THR A 236 13.21 -8.08 -2.74
N LEU A 237 11.93 -7.88 -2.46
CA LEU A 237 10.84 -8.57 -3.13
C LEU A 237 10.39 -7.79 -4.38
N THR A 238 9.88 -8.47 -5.39
CA THR A 238 9.14 -7.81 -6.46
C THR A 238 7.76 -7.37 -5.95
N ALA A 239 7.18 -6.34 -6.58
CA ALA A 239 5.83 -5.87 -6.24
C ALA A 239 4.80 -7.00 -6.39
N GLU A 240 4.90 -7.82 -7.44
CA GLU A 240 4.02 -8.96 -7.69
C GLU A 240 4.09 -9.99 -6.55
N VAL A 241 5.30 -10.44 -6.17
CA VAL A 241 5.47 -11.44 -5.10
C VAL A 241 4.95 -10.90 -3.77
N CYS A 242 5.17 -9.61 -3.49
CA CYS A 242 4.65 -8.94 -2.30
C CYS A 242 3.12 -8.91 -2.31
N ALA A 243 2.51 -8.45 -3.40
CA ALA A 243 1.07 -8.35 -3.59
C ALA A 243 0.39 -9.72 -3.50
N ARG A 244 0.92 -10.74 -4.16
CA ARG A 244 0.38 -12.11 -4.12
C ARG A 244 0.36 -12.67 -2.69
N LYS A 245 1.46 -12.53 -1.96
CA LYS A 245 1.54 -12.94 -0.54
C LYS A 245 0.56 -12.15 0.33
N ALA A 246 0.38 -10.88 0.04
CA ALA A 246 -0.56 -10.02 0.77
C ALA A 246 -2.00 -10.48 0.58
N ILE A 247 -2.47 -10.63 -0.68
CA ILE A 247 -3.83 -11.03 -1.02
C ILE A 247 -4.16 -12.41 -0.43
N VAL A 248 -3.29 -13.41 -0.66
CA VAL A 248 -3.48 -14.76 -0.09
C VAL A 248 -3.54 -14.74 1.43
N SER A 249 -2.70 -13.94 2.10
CA SER A 249 -2.69 -13.84 3.55
C SER A 249 -3.91 -13.10 4.10
N MET A 250 -4.37 -12.07 3.39
CA MET A 250 -5.59 -11.33 3.70
C MET A 250 -6.82 -12.24 3.67
N PHE A 251 -7.01 -13.02 2.61
CA PHE A 251 -8.13 -13.98 2.52
C PHE A 251 -8.03 -15.14 3.54
N ARG A 252 -6.82 -15.42 4.04
CA ARG A 252 -6.60 -16.30 5.21
C ARG A 252 -6.76 -15.56 6.54
N ARG A 253 -7.25 -14.34 6.53
CA ARG A 253 -7.53 -13.46 7.68
C ARG A 253 -6.31 -13.22 8.60
N LYS A 254 -5.09 -13.22 8.03
CA LYS A 254 -3.87 -12.85 8.78
C LYS A 254 -3.84 -11.34 8.98
N ARG A 255 -3.95 -10.89 10.22
CA ARG A 255 -4.00 -9.46 10.58
C ARG A 255 -2.71 -8.70 10.28
N ARG A 256 -1.57 -9.31 10.57
CA ARG A 256 -0.23 -8.78 10.27
C ARG A 256 0.37 -9.61 9.16
N ILE A 257 0.59 -8.99 8.01
CA ILE A 257 1.17 -9.66 6.86
C ILE A 257 2.58 -9.11 6.64
N VAL A 258 3.57 -9.96 6.90
CA VAL A 258 4.99 -9.64 6.68
C VAL A 258 5.50 -10.55 5.56
N PRO A 259 5.57 -10.06 4.31
CA PRO A 259 6.15 -10.80 3.21
C PRO A 259 7.66 -10.94 3.38
N GLY A 260 8.19 -12.14 3.09
CA GLY A 260 9.62 -12.43 3.21
C GLY A 260 9.92 -13.35 4.39
N PHE A 261 10.71 -14.39 4.09
CA PHE A 261 11.04 -15.40 5.09
C PHE A 261 11.89 -14.81 6.23
N TRP A 262 12.93 -14.06 5.88
CA TRP A 262 13.86 -13.46 6.84
C TRP A 262 13.20 -12.42 7.76
N MET A 263 12.25 -11.65 7.23
CA MET A 263 11.53 -10.64 8.02
C MET A 263 10.73 -11.24 9.17
N LYS A 264 10.28 -12.50 9.04
CA LYS A 264 9.54 -13.21 10.11
C LYS A 264 10.42 -13.53 11.32
N PHE A 265 11.74 -13.59 11.13
CA PHE A 265 12.70 -13.83 12.21
C PHE A 265 13.33 -12.52 12.70
N THR A 266 13.65 -11.61 11.80
CA THR A 266 14.32 -10.35 12.17
C THR A 266 13.42 -9.42 12.96
N ILE A 267 12.12 -9.34 12.67
CA ILE A 267 11.18 -8.50 13.41
C ILE A 267 11.02 -8.94 14.88
N PRO A 268 10.75 -10.22 15.20
CA PRO A 268 10.72 -10.67 16.59
C PRO A 268 12.06 -10.49 17.31
N ALA A 269 13.17 -10.79 16.63
CA ALA A 269 14.51 -10.60 17.19
C ALA A 269 14.80 -9.13 17.50
N ALA A 270 14.40 -8.20 16.63
CA ALA A 270 14.56 -6.77 16.86
C ALA A 270 13.80 -6.30 18.13
N LYS A 271 12.64 -6.89 18.44
CA LYS A 271 11.89 -6.54 19.66
C LYS A 271 12.57 -6.93 20.98
N LEU A 272 13.56 -7.81 20.91
CA LEU A 272 14.37 -8.23 22.08
C LEU A 272 15.62 -7.37 22.28
N LEU A 273 15.94 -6.51 21.31
CA LEU A 273 17.13 -5.66 21.36
C LEU A 273 16.77 -4.27 21.90
N PRO A 274 17.67 -3.61 22.62
CA PRO A 274 17.47 -2.22 23.05
C PRO A 274 17.31 -1.28 21.85
N ASP A 275 16.41 -0.30 21.97
CA ASP A 275 16.15 0.69 20.91
C ASP A 275 17.40 1.44 20.47
N SER A 276 18.31 1.76 21.41
CA SER A 276 19.59 2.41 21.11
C SER A 276 20.47 1.59 20.15
N PHE A 277 20.47 0.28 20.30
CA PHE A 277 21.21 -0.63 19.39
C PHE A 277 20.55 -0.67 18.00
N LEU A 278 19.23 -0.75 17.95
CA LEU A 278 18.47 -0.74 16.68
C LEU A 278 18.64 0.57 15.92
N LEU A 279 18.62 1.72 16.63
CA LEU A 279 18.86 3.04 16.05
C LEU A 279 20.27 3.16 15.48
N HIS A 280 21.29 2.64 16.20
CA HIS A 280 22.66 2.62 15.70
C HIS A 280 22.81 1.77 14.43
N LEU A 281 22.17 0.60 14.40
CA LEU A 281 22.16 -0.29 13.23
C LEU A 281 21.46 0.37 12.02
N ALA A 282 20.30 1.00 12.26
CA ALA A 282 19.55 1.73 11.25
C ALA A 282 20.35 2.91 10.67
N SER A 283 21.04 3.66 11.52
CA SER A 283 21.92 4.77 11.12
C SER A 283 23.02 4.30 10.17
N ARG A 284 23.73 3.22 10.52
CA ARG A 284 24.78 2.65 9.65
C ARG A 284 24.25 2.17 8.30
N HIS A 285 23.03 1.65 8.27
CA HIS A 285 22.40 1.18 7.02
C HIS A 285 22.01 2.35 6.12
N GLN A 286 21.40 3.40 6.66
CA GLN A 286 20.94 4.55 5.89
C GLN A 286 22.07 5.45 5.39
N SER A 287 23.14 5.62 6.17
CA SER A 287 24.33 6.40 5.75
C SER A 287 25.03 5.80 4.51
N LYS A 288 24.80 4.52 4.21
CA LYS A 288 25.30 3.86 2.99
C LYS A 288 24.41 4.12 1.77
N LYS A 289 23.17 4.58 1.94
CA LYS A 289 22.24 4.88 0.83
C LYS A 289 22.40 6.30 0.30
N LEU A 290 22.99 7.20 1.08
CA LEU A 290 23.24 8.59 0.70
C LEU A 290 24.63 8.81 0.05
N LYS A 291 25.48 7.78 0.02
CA LYS A 291 26.76 7.74 -0.70
C LYS A 291 26.60 6.95 -2.00
#